data_83a627519c718730680604fecf2a326d
#
_entry.id   83a627519c718730680604fecf2a326d
#
_cell.length_a   1.000
_cell.length_b   1.000
_cell.length_c   1.000
_cell.angle_alpha   90.00
_cell.angle_beta   90.00
_cell.angle_gamma   90.00
#
_symmetry.space_group_name_H-M   'P 1'
#
loop_
_entity.id
_entity.type
_entity.pdbx_description
1 polymer ?
#
loop_
_entity_poly.entity_id
_entity_poly.type
_entity_poly.pdbx_seq_one_letter_code
_entity_poly.pdbx_strand_id
1 'polypeptide(L)'
;MHSNYNLLTLSDSRLLNSNGQTIYYKERIEGRNMKITDTIKYVGVNDHQVDLFEGQYAVPNGMAYNSYVILDDKVAVMDTVDANFKHEWLDNLEQALGGRKPDYLIVQHMEPDHAANVANFLEVYPGTTVVANAKTFVMIKNFFGLDLEGQKLEVENGSTLSLGNHNLTFVFAPMVHWPEVMVTYDSTDKVLFSADGFGKFGALDVEENWDDEARRYFIGIVGKYGAQVQRLLKVAATLD
;
A
#
# COMPACT_ATOMS: atom_id res chain seq x y z
N MET A 1 26.01 -13.67 2.90
CA MET A 1 25.26 -12.44 3.22
C MET A 1 23.83 -12.71 2.76
N HIS A 2 22.90 -12.81 3.67
CA HIS A 2 21.51 -13.20 3.38
C HIS A 2 20.67 -11.96 3.38
N SER A 3 20.23 -11.54 2.21
CA SER A 3 19.28 -10.44 2.06
C SER A 3 17.90 -10.96 2.44
N ASN A 4 17.37 -10.49 3.56
CA ASN A 4 15.98 -10.77 3.96
C ASN A 4 15.10 -9.70 3.31
N TYR A 5 14.31 -10.10 2.32
CA TYR A 5 13.30 -9.22 1.73
C TYR A 5 12.02 -9.29 2.56
N ASN A 6 11.58 -8.15 3.06
CA ASN A 6 10.24 -8.00 3.62
C ASN A 6 9.32 -7.44 2.53
N LEU A 7 8.65 -8.34 1.81
CA LEU A 7 7.58 -7.96 0.88
C LEU A 7 6.33 -7.72 1.74
N LEU A 8 5.93 -6.48 1.93
CA LEU A 8 4.69 -6.16 2.61
C LEU A 8 3.53 -6.10 1.61
N THR A 9 3.05 -7.29 1.28
CA THR A 9 1.61 -7.50 1.21
C THR A 9 1.23 -8.09 2.56
N LEU A 10 0.42 -7.41 3.34
CA LEU A 10 -0.07 -7.94 4.61
C LEU A 10 -1.07 -9.05 4.37
N SER A 11 -0.54 -10.19 4.14
CA SER A 11 -1.19 -11.47 4.25
C SER A 11 -0.07 -12.40 4.68
N ASP A 12 -0.31 -13.34 5.58
CA ASP A 12 0.68 -14.32 6.04
C ASP A 12 1.71 -14.67 4.96
N SER A 13 2.74 -13.84 4.82
CA SER A 13 3.69 -13.96 3.73
C SER A 13 4.63 -15.11 4.02
N ARG A 14 4.44 -16.20 3.29
CA ARG A 14 5.43 -17.26 3.19
C ARG A 14 6.57 -16.77 2.31
N LEU A 15 7.65 -16.34 2.94
CA LEU A 15 8.93 -16.16 2.24
C LEU A 15 9.72 -17.46 2.33
N LEU A 16 10.19 -17.95 1.19
CA LEU A 16 11.20 -19.01 1.16
C LEU A 16 12.56 -18.36 1.43
N ASN A 17 13.26 -18.80 2.46
CA ASN A 17 14.66 -18.45 2.61
C ASN A 17 15.50 -19.11 1.50
N SER A 18 16.76 -18.73 1.38
CA SER A 18 17.69 -19.26 0.38
C SER A 18 17.87 -20.81 0.41
N ASN A 19 17.30 -21.49 1.42
CA ASN A 19 17.32 -22.94 1.60
C ASN A 19 15.96 -23.59 1.31
N GLY A 20 14.98 -22.86 0.74
CA GLY A 20 13.66 -23.38 0.41
C GLY A 20 12.77 -23.66 1.63
N GLN A 21 13.09 -23.12 2.81
CA GLN A 21 12.27 -23.25 4.01
C GLN A 21 11.28 -22.10 4.10
N THR A 22 10.01 -22.42 4.34
CA THR A 22 8.94 -21.45 4.57
C THR A 22 9.14 -20.77 5.91
N ILE A 23 9.28 -19.46 5.92
CA ILE A 23 9.26 -18.66 7.15
C ILE A 23 7.83 -18.19 7.35
N TYR A 24 7.19 -18.63 8.43
CA TYR A 24 5.87 -18.15 8.85
C TYR A 24 6.06 -16.99 9.83
N TYR A 25 5.56 -15.83 9.48
CA TYR A 25 5.28 -14.79 10.46
C TYR A 25 3.82 -14.93 10.91
N LYS A 26 3.60 -15.64 11.99
CA LYS A 26 2.32 -15.69 12.69
C LYS A 26 2.40 -14.75 13.87
N GLU A 27 2.28 -13.45 13.65
CA GLU A 27 1.88 -12.55 14.72
C GLU A 27 0.36 -12.47 14.74
N ARG A 28 -0.22 -12.87 15.86
CA ARG A 28 -1.63 -12.80 16.15
C ARG A 28 -1.99 -11.32 16.21
N ILE A 29 -2.86 -10.88 15.31
CA ILE A 29 -3.37 -9.51 15.28
C ILE A 29 -4.29 -9.34 16.50
N GLU A 30 -3.73 -8.89 17.61
CA GLU A 30 -4.49 -8.39 18.76
C GLU A 30 -4.41 -6.86 18.71
N GLY A 31 -5.46 -6.20 18.18
CA GLY A 31 -5.62 -4.74 18.26
C GLY A 31 -5.28 -3.94 16.99
N ARG A 32 -5.87 -2.75 16.90
CA ARG A 32 -6.01 -1.89 15.73
C ARG A 32 -4.73 -1.23 15.19
N ASN A 33 -3.54 -1.58 15.66
CA ASN A 33 -2.26 -1.01 15.21
C ASN A 33 -1.23 -2.11 15.05
N MET A 34 -1.20 -2.79 13.91
CA MET A 34 -0.14 -3.73 13.60
C MET A 34 1.16 -2.96 13.36
N LYS A 35 2.18 -3.28 14.15
CA LYS A 35 3.52 -2.76 13.98
C LYS A 35 4.25 -3.57 12.90
N ILE A 36 4.64 -2.94 11.81
CA ILE A 36 5.44 -3.58 10.76
C ILE A 36 6.92 -3.55 11.16
N THR A 37 7.41 -2.35 11.49
CA THR A 37 8.73 -2.12 12.09
C THR A 37 8.59 -1.17 13.28
N ASP A 38 9.68 -0.65 13.83
CA ASP A 38 9.60 0.35 14.92
C ASP A 38 9.01 1.68 14.44
N THR A 39 9.17 1.99 13.17
CA THR A 39 8.82 3.26 12.53
C THR A 39 7.69 3.15 11.52
N ILE A 40 7.40 1.96 10.98
CA ILE A 40 6.33 1.70 10.02
C ILE A 40 5.17 1.01 10.74
N LYS A 41 3.98 1.63 10.68
CA LYS A 41 2.76 1.10 11.29
C LYS A 41 1.68 0.91 10.25
N TYR A 42 0.92 -0.16 10.38
CA TYR A 42 -0.31 -0.37 9.61
C TYR A 42 -1.44 0.50 10.18
N VAL A 43 -2.14 1.19 9.30
CA VAL A 43 -3.30 2.03 9.64
C VAL A 43 -4.52 1.73 8.77
N GLY A 44 -4.45 0.68 7.94
CA GLY A 44 -5.56 0.23 7.10
C GLY A 44 -6.74 -0.33 7.89
N VAL A 45 -7.71 -0.89 7.17
CA VAL A 45 -8.97 -1.39 7.74
C VAL A 45 -9.33 -2.75 7.17
N ASN A 46 -10.16 -3.49 7.90
CA ASN A 46 -10.74 -4.75 7.46
C ASN A 46 -12.22 -4.55 7.13
N ASP A 47 -12.61 -4.83 5.89
CA ASP A 47 -14.00 -4.77 5.45
C ASP A 47 -14.63 -6.16 5.47
N HIS A 48 -15.53 -6.39 6.44
CA HIS A 48 -16.32 -7.61 6.57
C HIS A 48 -17.73 -7.49 5.97
N GLN A 49 -18.04 -6.35 5.31
CA GLN A 49 -19.37 -6.07 4.77
C GLN A 49 -19.43 -6.29 3.26
N VAL A 50 -18.27 -6.20 2.58
CA VAL A 50 -18.19 -6.44 1.14
C VAL A 50 -18.38 -7.91 0.84
N ASP A 51 -19.28 -8.22 -0.07
CA ASP A 51 -19.53 -9.59 -0.58
C ASP A 51 -18.91 -9.83 -1.95
N LEU A 52 -18.82 -8.76 -2.77
CA LEU A 52 -18.25 -8.79 -4.12
C LEU A 52 -17.23 -7.65 -4.30
N PHE A 53 -15.94 -7.98 -4.27
CA PHE A 53 -14.89 -7.02 -4.62
C PHE A 53 -14.95 -6.70 -6.11
N GLU A 54 -14.78 -5.41 -6.49
CA GLU A 54 -15.01 -4.89 -7.85
C GLU A 54 -16.39 -5.29 -8.44
N GLY A 55 -17.36 -5.63 -7.61
CA GLY A 55 -18.68 -6.10 -8.04
C GLY A 55 -18.70 -7.46 -8.73
N GLN A 56 -17.62 -8.22 -8.70
CA GLN A 56 -17.50 -9.50 -9.42
C GLN A 56 -16.78 -10.62 -8.67
N TYR A 57 -15.88 -10.32 -7.74
CA TYR A 57 -15.13 -11.36 -7.03
C TYR A 57 -15.74 -11.60 -5.66
N ALA A 58 -16.30 -12.78 -5.44
CA ALA A 58 -16.83 -13.16 -4.13
C ALA A 58 -15.70 -13.16 -3.08
N VAL A 59 -15.91 -12.45 -1.99
CA VAL A 59 -14.95 -12.32 -0.89
C VAL A 59 -15.60 -12.67 0.45
N PRO A 60 -15.88 -13.96 0.68
CA PRO A 60 -16.59 -14.42 1.89
C PRO A 60 -15.82 -14.11 3.19
N ASN A 61 -14.52 -13.88 3.09
CA ASN A 61 -13.64 -13.51 4.20
C ASN A 61 -13.35 -12.00 4.24
N GLY A 62 -14.17 -11.19 3.53
CA GLY A 62 -13.99 -9.74 3.46
C GLY A 62 -12.77 -9.30 2.65
N MET A 63 -12.34 -8.08 2.88
CA MET A 63 -11.15 -7.46 2.27
C MET A 63 -10.36 -6.67 3.30
N ALA A 64 -9.05 -6.51 3.05
CA ALA A 64 -8.21 -5.56 3.77
C ALA A 64 -7.84 -4.41 2.82
N TYR A 65 -8.11 -3.17 3.24
CA TYR A 65 -7.67 -1.97 2.52
C TYR A 65 -6.43 -1.44 3.21
N ASN A 66 -5.29 -1.52 2.52
CA ASN A 66 -3.98 -1.36 3.14
C ASN A 66 -3.49 0.09 3.08
N SER A 67 -3.24 0.68 4.23
CA SER A 67 -2.59 1.97 4.39
C SER A 67 -1.56 1.91 5.51
N TYR A 68 -0.49 2.70 5.38
CA TYR A 68 0.61 2.68 6.34
C TYR A 68 1.05 4.09 6.68
N VAL A 69 1.68 4.25 7.85
CA VAL A 69 2.39 5.48 8.22
C VAL A 69 3.85 5.18 8.52
N ILE A 70 4.75 5.96 7.96
CA ILE A 70 6.18 5.94 8.24
C ILE A 70 6.50 7.14 9.12
N LEU A 71 6.97 6.88 10.34
CA LEU A 71 7.30 7.87 11.35
C LEU A 71 8.80 8.11 11.36
N ASP A 72 9.24 9.21 10.76
CA ASP A 72 10.63 9.65 10.71
C ASP A 72 10.71 11.17 10.96
N ASP A 73 11.80 11.84 10.64
CA ASP A 73 11.89 13.31 10.70
C ASP A 73 10.72 13.92 9.92
N LYS A 74 10.47 13.42 8.72
CA LYS A 74 9.25 13.65 7.94
C LYS A 74 8.32 12.44 8.04
N VAL A 75 7.02 12.70 8.15
CA VAL A 75 6.00 11.66 8.23
C VAL A 75 5.37 11.44 6.86
N ALA A 76 5.35 10.20 6.39
CA ALA A 76 4.69 9.80 5.17
C ALA A 76 3.53 8.84 5.45
N VAL A 77 2.39 9.07 4.79
CA VAL A 77 1.25 8.15 4.74
C VAL A 77 1.23 7.49 3.36
N MET A 78 1.08 6.16 3.33
CA MET A 78 1.08 5.35 2.11
C MET A 78 -0.33 4.95 1.79
N ASP A 79 -0.89 5.43 0.70
CA ASP A 79 -2.25 5.24 0.23
C ASP A 79 -3.32 5.61 1.27
N THR A 80 -4.57 5.54 0.88
CA THR A 80 -5.74 5.66 1.75
C THR A 80 -6.53 4.35 1.73
N VAL A 81 -7.81 4.38 2.03
CA VAL A 81 -8.70 3.21 2.04
C VAL A 81 -10.01 3.52 1.33
N ASP A 82 -10.90 2.54 1.17
CA ASP A 82 -12.25 2.72 0.63
C ASP A 82 -13.04 3.80 1.39
N ALA A 83 -13.91 4.51 0.67
CA ALA A 83 -14.67 5.66 1.17
C ALA A 83 -15.53 5.33 2.39
N ASN A 84 -16.07 4.11 2.48
CA ASN A 84 -16.93 3.69 3.58
C ASN A 84 -16.20 3.63 4.92
N PHE A 85 -14.87 3.50 4.90
CA PHE A 85 -14.01 3.36 6.08
C PHE A 85 -13.27 4.64 6.46
N LYS A 86 -13.67 5.80 5.93
CA LYS A 86 -13.06 7.12 6.22
C LYS A 86 -12.78 7.33 7.69
N HIS A 87 -13.78 7.13 8.54
CA HIS A 87 -13.69 7.46 9.97
C HIS A 87 -12.74 6.49 10.71
N GLU A 88 -12.90 5.20 10.50
CA GLU A 88 -12.05 4.19 11.12
C GLU A 88 -10.59 4.38 10.71
N TRP A 89 -10.33 4.63 9.42
CA TRP A 89 -8.99 4.89 8.91
C TRP A 89 -8.35 6.14 9.51
N LEU A 90 -9.10 7.26 9.57
CA LEU A 90 -8.60 8.50 10.16
C LEU A 90 -8.32 8.34 11.65
N ASP A 91 -9.13 7.59 12.38
CA ASP A 91 -8.92 7.28 13.81
C ASP A 91 -7.64 6.44 13.99
N ASN A 92 -7.43 5.41 13.15
CA ASN A 92 -6.23 4.59 13.15
C ASN A 92 -4.98 5.43 12.87
N LEU A 93 -5.07 6.32 11.88
CA LEU A 93 -3.99 7.21 11.49
C LEU A 93 -3.66 8.21 12.62
N GLU A 94 -4.66 8.85 13.23
CA GLU A 94 -4.45 9.78 14.34
C GLU A 94 -3.75 9.11 15.53
N GLN A 95 -4.19 7.90 15.89
CA GLN A 95 -3.53 7.11 16.94
C GLN A 95 -2.07 6.80 16.60
N ALA A 96 -1.81 6.38 15.36
CA ALA A 96 -0.45 6.06 14.91
C ALA A 96 0.47 7.28 14.87
N LEU A 97 -0.07 8.44 14.46
CA LEU A 97 0.66 9.71 14.41
C LEU A 97 1.06 10.25 15.80
N GLY A 98 0.30 9.94 16.84
CA GLY A 98 0.61 10.36 18.22
C GLY A 98 0.74 11.87 18.38
N GLY A 99 -0.09 12.66 17.67
CA GLY A 99 -0.09 14.12 17.68
C GLY A 99 0.84 14.78 16.64
N ARG A 100 1.60 14.00 15.86
CA ARG A 100 2.36 14.50 14.70
C ARG A 100 1.41 14.77 13.52
N LYS A 101 1.89 15.50 12.53
CA LYS A 101 1.16 15.74 11.28
C LYS A 101 1.91 15.09 10.12
N PRO A 102 1.19 14.57 9.13
CA PRO A 102 1.81 14.05 7.91
C PRO A 102 2.45 15.17 7.09
N ASP A 103 3.69 14.97 6.65
CA ASP A 103 4.35 15.82 5.66
C ASP A 103 3.95 15.39 4.24
N TYR A 104 3.76 14.08 4.03
CA TYR A 104 3.50 13.49 2.72
C TYR A 104 2.31 12.50 2.76
N LEU A 105 1.49 12.53 1.71
CA LEU A 105 0.60 11.46 1.32
C LEU A 105 1.11 10.88 0.00
N ILE A 106 1.57 9.64 0.00
CA ILE A 106 2.07 8.94 -1.17
C ILE A 106 0.92 8.13 -1.76
N VAL A 107 0.49 8.47 -2.98
CA VAL A 107 -0.60 7.78 -3.68
C VAL A 107 -0.01 6.90 -4.76
N GLN A 108 -0.01 5.58 -4.52
CA GLN A 108 0.57 4.59 -5.40
C GLN A 108 -0.41 4.11 -6.46
N HIS A 109 -1.72 4.09 -6.11
CA HIS A 109 -2.78 3.58 -6.96
C HIS A 109 -4.07 4.40 -6.79
N MET A 110 -4.88 4.50 -7.84
CA MET A 110 -6.07 5.34 -7.88
C MET A 110 -7.39 4.56 -7.81
N GLU A 111 -7.32 3.25 -7.60
CA GLU A 111 -8.52 2.47 -7.29
C GLU A 111 -9.13 2.94 -5.97
N PRO A 112 -10.48 2.91 -5.82
CA PRO A 112 -11.15 3.48 -4.63
C PRO A 112 -10.64 2.96 -3.29
N ASP A 113 -10.25 1.70 -3.19
CA ASP A 113 -9.72 1.11 -1.96
C ASP A 113 -8.31 1.60 -1.58
N HIS A 114 -7.63 2.30 -2.50
CA HIS A 114 -6.35 2.99 -2.25
C HIS A 114 -6.50 4.52 -2.18
N ALA A 115 -7.48 5.12 -2.87
CA ALA A 115 -7.47 6.55 -3.11
C ALA A 115 -8.75 7.30 -2.73
N ALA A 116 -9.84 6.62 -2.37
CA ALA A 116 -11.14 7.28 -2.18
C ALA A 116 -11.12 8.35 -1.08
N ASN A 117 -10.20 8.28 -0.14
CA ASN A 117 -10.10 9.25 0.96
C ASN A 117 -9.03 10.34 0.76
N VAL A 118 -8.43 10.47 -0.41
CA VAL A 118 -7.44 11.54 -0.69
C VAL A 118 -7.99 12.93 -0.37
N ALA A 119 -9.20 13.26 -0.85
CA ALA A 119 -9.83 14.55 -0.57
C ALA A 119 -10.11 14.73 0.93
N ASN A 120 -10.69 13.72 1.57
CA ASN A 120 -10.99 13.74 3.01
C ASN A 120 -9.74 13.90 3.88
N PHE A 121 -8.65 13.25 3.48
CA PHE A 121 -7.36 13.36 4.17
C PHE A 121 -6.83 14.80 4.11
N LEU A 122 -6.89 15.43 2.94
CA LEU A 122 -6.42 16.81 2.77
C LEU A 122 -7.30 17.85 3.48
N GLU A 123 -8.59 17.56 3.72
CA GLU A 123 -9.43 18.38 4.59
C GLU A 123 -8.94 18.35 6.05
N VAL A 124 -8.51 17.19 6.55
CA VAL A 124 -8.00 17.01 7.92
C VAL A 124 -6.56 17.50 8.05
N TYR A 125 -5.73 17.27 7.03
CA TYR A 125 -4.31 17.61 7.00
C TYR A 125 -3.95 18.53 5.82
N PRO A 126 -4.45 19.78 5.80
CA PRO A 126 -4.35 20.68 4.63
C PRO A 126 -2.91 21.11 4.30
N GLY A 127 -1.94 20.85 5.19
CA GLY A 127 -0.51 21.17 4.96
C GLY A 127 0.28 20.03 4.31
N THR A 128 -0.34 18.88 4.04
CA THR A 128 0.34 17.70 3.50
C THR A 128 0.63 17.86 2.00
N THR A 129 1.82 17.45 1.57
CA THR A 129 2.18 17.36 0.15
C THR A 129 1.79 15.98 -0.39
N VAL A 130 1.00 15.94 -1.47
CA VAL A 130 0.69 14.70 -2.17
C VAL A 130 1.85 14.33 -3.08
N VAL A 131 2.34 13.10 -2.97
CA VAL A 131 3.45 12.53 -3.74
C VAL A 131 2.91 11.45 -4.67
N ALA A 132 3.06 11.63 -5.97
CA ALA A 132 2.56 10.69 -6.96
C ALA A 132 3.21 10.91 -8.32
N ASN A 133 2.98 10.01 -9.28
CA ASN A 133 3.40 10.26 -10.65
C ASN A 133 2.41 11.15 -11.43
N ALA A 134 2.81 11.62 -12.60
CA ALA A 134 2.02 12.54 -13.43
C ALA A 134 0.62 12.02 -13.76
N LYS A 135 0.47 10.70 -14.03
CA LYS A 135 -0.84 10.12 -14.38
C LYS A 135 -1.79 10.11 -13.16
N THR A 136 -1.27 9.79 -12.00
CA THR A 136 -2.02 9.83 -10.73
C THR A 136 -2.58 11.24 -10.49
N PHE A 137 -1.79 12.30 -10.71
CA PHE A 137 -2.29 13.67 -10.55
C PHE A 137 -3.41 14.03 -11.55
N VAL A 138 -3.32 13.54 -12.78
CA VAL A 138 -4.43 13.70 -13.75
C VAL A 138 -5.69 12.99 -13.24
N MET A 139 -5.56 11.79 -12.67
CA MET A 139 -6.69 11.03 -12.14
C MET A 139 -7.27 11.69 -10.88
N ILE A 140 -6.44 12.18 -9.95
CA ILE A 140 -6.88 12.95 -8.77
C ILE A 140 -7.74 14.15 -9.21
N LYS A 141 -7.28 14.89 -10.20
CA LYS A 141 -8.04 16.01 -10.75
C LYS A 141 -9.38 15.58 -11.35
N ASN A 142 -9.40 14.48 -12.10
CA ASN A 142 -10.61 13.98 -12.77
C ASN A 142 -11.61 13.37 -11.76
N PHE A 143 -11.16 12.67 -10.76
CA PHE A 143 -12.03 11.94 -9.82
C PHE A 143 -12.54 12.83 -8.69
N PHE A 144 -11.69 13.72 -8.18
CA PHE A 144 -11.99 14.53 -6.99
C PHE A 144 -12.13 16.03 -7.29
N GLY A 145 -11.80 16.49 -8.51
CA GLY A 145 -11.79 17.91 -8.85
C GLY A 145 -10.67 18.71 -8.18
N LEU A 146 -9.69 18.02 -7.59
CA LEU A 146 -8.58 18.65 -6.87
C LEU A 146 -7.46 19.05 -7.83
N ASP A 147 -7.09 20.33 -7.82
CA ASP A 147 -5.93 20.84 -8.53
C ASP A 147 -4.78 21.13 -7.59
N LEU A 148 -4.18 20.24 -6.98
CA LEU A 148 -3.20 20.32 -5.88
C LEU A 148 -2.03 21.30 -6.15
N GLU A 149 -2.34 22.50 -6.65
CA GLU A 149 -1.36 23.54 -6.98
C GLU A 149 -0.64 23.97 -5.69
N GLY A 150 0.68 23.81 -5.69
CA GLY A 150 1.52 24.07 -4.50
C GLY A 150 1.51 22.97 -3.43
N GLN A 151 0.73 21.90 -3.59
CA GLN A 151 0.66 20.78 -2.65
C GLN A 151 1.00 19.42 -3.31
N LYS A 152 1.66 19.42 -4.46
CA LYS A 152 2.05 18.19 -5.16
C LYS A 152 3.57 18.08 -5.31
N LEU A 153 4.06 16.87 -5.17
CA LEU A 153 5.40 16.44 -5.55
C LEU A 153 5.28 15.34 -6.60
N GLU A 154 5.51 15.70 -7.86
CA GLU A 154 5.51 14.73 -8.95
C GLU A 154 6.84 13.97 -8.95
N VAL A 155 6.76 12.64 -8.97
CA VAL A 155 7.91 11.75 -8.95
C VAL A 155 8.09 11.05 -10.29
N GLU A 156 9.34 10.71 -10.61
CA GLU A 156 9.73 9.94 -11.79
C GLU A 156 10.11 8.51 -11.40
N ASN A 157 10.12 7.63 -12.40
CA ASN A 157 10.54 6.24 -12.18
C ASN A 157 12.00 6.16 -11.70
N GLY A 158 12.23 5.54 -10.56
CA GLY A 158 13.54 5.42 -9.93
C GLY A 158 13.97 6.65 -9.10
N SER A 159 13.15 7.69 -9.00
CA SER A 159 13.45 8.82 -8.11
C SER A 159 13.29 8.45 -6.64
N THR A 160 13.91 9.23 -5.77
CA THR A 160 13.94 8.98 -4.33
C THR A 160 13.39 10.15 -3.53
N LEU A 161 12.81 9.85 -2.36
CA LEU A 161 12.38 10.82 -1.35
C LEU A 161 12.97 10.43 0.00
N SER A 162 13.74 11.32 0.62
CA SER A 162 14.24 11.12 1.98
C SER A 162 13.24 11.65 3.00
N LEU A 163 12.95 10.85 4.03
CA LEU A 163 12.16 11.26 5.20
C LEU A 163 13.02 11.63 6.40
N GLY A 164 14.33 11.49 6.26
CA GLY A 164 15.35 11.62 7.31
C GLY A 164 16.22 10.37 7.32
N ASN A 165 15.86 9.37 8.09
CA ASN A 165 16.50 8.05 8.09
C ASN A 165 15.96 7.14 6.99
N HIS A 166 14.66 7.17 6.72
CA HIS A 166 14.02 6.40 5.65
C HIS A 166 14.26 7.05 4.29
N ASN A 167 14.56 6.20 3.29
CA ASN A 167 14.75 6.62 1.91
C ASN A 167 13.84 5.79 1.00
N LEU A 168 12.84 6.46 0.44
CA LEU A 168 11.83 5.86 -0.42
C LEU A 168 12.24 5.96 -1.88
N THR A 169 12.21 4.85 -2.60
CA THR A 169 12.44 4.79 -4.06
C THR A 169 11.14 4.43 -4.76
N PHE A 170 10.73 5.22 -5.77
CA PHE A 170 9.51 5.01 -6.52
C PHE A 170 9.79 4.20 -7.79
N VAL A 171 9.10 3.08 -7.96
CA VAL A 171 9.21 2.21 -9.12
C VAL A 171 7.86 2.15 -9.82
N PHE A 172 7.82 2.58 -11.09
CA PHE A 172 6.58 2.54 -11.85
C PHE A 172 6.23 1.11 -12.26
N ALA A 173 5.00 0.74 -12.01
CA ALA A 173 4.43 -0.57 -12.29
C ALA A 173 3.19 -0.47 -13.20
N PRO A 174 3.28 0.19 -14.38
CA PRO A 174 2.13 0.46 -15.21
C PRO A 174 1.43 -0.83 -15.62
N MET A 175 0.10 -0.84 -15.53
CA MET A 175 -0.75 -2.00 -15.76
C MET A 175 -0.60 -3.14 -14.76
N VAL A 176 -0.11 -2.83 -13.56
CA VAL A 176 -0.17 -3.76 -12.43
C VAL A 176 -1.06 -3.13 -11.32
N HIS A 177 -2.42 -2.98 -11.44
CA HIS A 177 -3.09 -3.41 -12.69
C HIS A 177 -3.62 -2.22 -13.51
N TRP A 178 -3.55 -0.99 -13.04
CA TRP A 178 -3.93 0.23 -13.76
C TRP A 178 -2.69 0.97 -14.31
N PRO A 179 -2.91 1.93 -15.27
CA PRO A 179 -1.78 2.53 -16.00
C PRO A 179 -0.89 3.47 -15.18
N GLU A 180 -1.36 3.95 -14.04
CA GLU A 180 -0.64 4.90 -13.16
C GLU A 180 0.09 4.21 -12.01
N VAL A 181 -0.13 2.92 -11.77
CA VAL A 181 0.41 2.23 -10.58
C VAL A 181 1.91 2.42 -10.46
N MET A 182 2.34 2.74 -9.25
CA MET A 182 3.73 2.66 -8.81
C MET A 182 3.81 1.87 -7.50
N VAL A 183 4.97 1.33 -7.21
CA VAL A 183 5.33 0.72 -5.93
C VAL A 183 6.43 1.55 -5.29
N THR A 184 6.50 1.52 -3.97
CA THR A 184 7.50 2.29 -3.22
C THR A 184 8.36 1.37 -2.38
N TYR A 185 9.68 1.46 -2.54
CA TYR A 185 10.63 0.71 -1.75
C TYR A 185 11.31 1.60 -0.72
N ASP A 186 11.21 1.23 0.55
CA ASP A 186 12.00 1.80 1.63
C ASP A 186 13.29 0.98 1.81
N SER A 187 14.42 1.60 1.50
CA SER A 187 15.73 0.94 1.56
C SER A 187 16.26 0.80 2.99
N THR A 188 15.70 1.52 3.95
CA THR A 188 16.15 1.53 5.35
C THR A 188 15.67 0.30 6.08
N ASP A 189 14.38 0.05 6.09
CA ASP A 189 13.78 -1.12 6.72
C ASP A 189 13.59 -2.29 5.72
N LYS A 190 13.95 -2.09 4.44
CA LYS A 190 13.83 -3.07 3.34
C LYS A 190 12.38 -3.51 3.12
N VAL A 191 11.49 -2.53 3.07
CA VAL A 191 10.04 -2.71 2.93
C VAL A 191 9.59 -2.27 1.55
N LEU A 192 8.85 -3.15 0.85
CA LEU A 192 8.22 -2.84 -0.42
C LEU A 192 6.71 -2.64 -0.23
N PHE A 193 6.23 -1.42 -0.42
CA PHE A 193 4.81 -1.09 -0.52
C PHE A 193 4.38 -1.33 -1.97
N SER A 194 3.65 -2.41 -2.20
CA SER A 194 3.46 -2.95 -3.55
C SER A 194 2.09 -2.66 -4.16
N ALA A 195 1.23 -1.87 -3.49
CA ALA A 195 -0.16 -1.71 -3.90
C ALA A 195 -0.77 -3.10 -4.21
N ASP A 196 -1.39 -3.29 -5.38
CA ASP A 196 -2.02 -4.56 -5.77
C ASP A 196 -1.05 -5.61 -6.32
N GLY A 197 0.20 -5.25 -6.49
CA GLY A 197 1.17 -6.07 -7.23
C GLY A 197 1.27 -7.52 -6.78
N PHE A 198 1.07 -7.77 -5.47
CA PHE A 198 1.18 -9.09 -4.82
C PHE A 198 0.05 -9.32 -3.81
N GLY A 199 -1.15 -8.80 -4.10
CA GLY A 199 -2.32 -8.86 -3.23
C GLY A 199 -2.96 -10.23 -3.08
N LYS A 200 -3.87 -10.33 -2.12
CA LYS A 200 -4.79 -11.45 -1.94
C LYS A 200 -6.18 -10.93 -1.58
N PHE A 201 -7.22 -11.72 -1.77
CA PHE A 201 -8.51 -11.48 -1.16
C PHE A 201 -8.50 -11.84 0.34
N GLY A 202 -9.43 -11.25 1.10
CA GLY A 202 -9.66 -11.55 2.50
C GLY A 202 -9.13 -10.49 3.48
N ALA A 203 -9.86 -10.31 4.56
CA ALA A 203 -9.47 -9.46 5.68
C ALA A 203 -8.26 -10.06 6.43
N LEU A 204 -7.50 -9.21 7.15
CA LEU A 204 -6.27 -9.65 7.83
C LEU A 204 -6.53 -10.42 9.14
N ASP A 205 -7.71 -10.26 9.71
CA ASP A 205 -8.14 -10.87 10.97
C ASP A 205 -8.93 -12.17 10.80
N VAL A 206 -9.00 -12.69 9.56
CA VAL A 206 -9.64 -13.97 9.22
C VAL A 206 -8.58 -15.03 8.92
N GLU A 207 -8.73 -16.22 9.49
CA GLU A 207 -7.87 -17.37 9.16
C GLU A 207 -8.33 -18.01 7.84
N GLU A 208 -7.43 -18.05 6.85
CA GLU A 208 -7.72 -18.58 5.53
C GLU A 208 -6.48 -19.20 4.88
N ASN A 209 -6.66 -19.92 3.76
CA ASN A 209 -5.55 -20.42 2.95
C ASN A 209 -5.00 -19.28 2.07
N TRP A 210 -3.87 -18.73 2.46
CA TRP A 210 -3.22 -17.62 1.76
C TRP A 210 -2.96 -17.92 0.28
N ASP A 211 -2.45 -19.13 -0.04
CA ASP A 211 -2.07 -19.50 -1.40
C ASP A 211 -3.27 -19.50 -2.37
N ASP A 212 -4.45 -19.91 -1.87
CA ASP A 212 -5.65 -19.96 -2.69
C ASP A 212 -6.20 -18.57 -2.96
N GLU A 213 -6.26 -17.70 -1.95
CA GLU A 213 -6.76 -16.35 -2.09
C GLU A 213 -5.79 -15.45 -2.87
N ALA A 214 -4.48 -15.60 -2.70
CA ALA A 214 -3.47 -14.92 -3.52
C ALA A 214 -3.52 -15.36 -4.98
N ARG A 215 -3.75 -16.64 -5.24
CA ARG A 215 -3.92 -17.17 -6.61
C ARG A 215 -5.21 -16.64 -7.27
N ARG A 216 -6.32 -16.59 -6.52
CA ARG A 216 -7.57 -16.01 -6.99
C ARG A 216 -7.40 -14.54 -7.35
N TYR A 217 -6.77 -13.78 -6.45
CA TYR A 217 -6.47 -12.37 -6.66
C TYR A 217 -5.59 -12.17 -7.89
N PHE A 218 -4.48 -12.89 -7.98
CA PHE A 218 -3.57 -12.79 -9.13
C PHE A 218 -4.31 -13.08 -10.45
N ILE A 219 -5.06 -14.17 -10.54
CA ILE A 219 -5.77 -14.54 -11.78
C ILE A 219 -6.83 -13.50 -12.14
N GLY A 220 -7.60 -13.02 -11.17
CA GLY A 220 -8.69 -12.08 -11.38
C GLY A 220 -8.22 -10.66 -11.71
N ILE A 221 -7.33 -10.12 -10.90
CA ILE A 221 -6.96 -8.69 -10.90
C ILE A 221 -5.76 -8.42 -11.81
N VAL A 222 -4.61 -9.02 -11.56
CA VAL A 222 -3.34 -8.66 -12.25
C VAL A 222 -2.92 -9.62 -13.34
N GLY A 223 -3.43 -10.85 -13.39
CA GLY A 223 -2.92 -11.93 -14.26
C GLY A 223 -3.03 -11.64 -15.76
N LYS A 224 -4.04 -10.89 -16.20
CA LYS A 224 -4.19 -10.43 -17.60
C LYS A 224 -3.01 -9.55 -18.05
N TYR A 225 -2.26 -8.98 -17.10
CA TYR A 225 -1.08 -8.17 -17.33
C TYR A 225 0.22 -8.90 -16.93
N GLY A 226 0.27 -10.20 -17.04
CA GLY A 226 1.37 -11.04 -16.61
C GLY A 226 2.75 -10.62 -17.13
N ALA A 227 2.85 -10.07 -18.35
CA ALA A 227 4.11 -9.55 -18.88
C ALA A 227 4.60 -8.30 -18.10
N GLN A 228 3.68 -7.46 -17.62
CA GLN A 228 3.97 -6.29 -16.79
C GLN A 228 4.38 -6.72 -15.39
N VAL A 229 3.68 -7.70 -14.81
CA VAL A 229 4.06 -8.30 -13.52
C VAL A 229 5.46 -8.91 -13.58
N GLN A 230 5.80 -9.64 -14.66
CA GLN A 230 7.14 -10.19 -14.85
C GLN A 230 8.24 -9.11 -14.94
N ARG A 231 7.92 -7.94 -15.51
CA ARG A 231 8.85 -6.81 -15.52
C ARG A 231 9.04 -6.23 -14.11
N LEU A 232 7.94 -6.06 -13.37
CA LEU A 232 8.01 -5.59 -11.98
C LEU A 232 8.82 -6.54 -11.10
N LEU A 233 8.59 -7.85 -11.20
CA LEU A 233 9.35 -8.88 -10.47
C LEU A 233 10.85 -8.81 -10.76
N LYS A 234 11.24 -8.56 -12.01
CA LYS A 234 12.67 -8.42 -12.38
C LYS A 234 13.30 -7.19 -11.70
N VAL A 235 12.56 -6.10 -11.59
CA VAL A 235 13.04 -4.89 -10.90
C VAL A 235 13.07 -5.14 -9.39
N ALA A 236 12.00 -5.69 -8.82
CA ALA A 236 11.93 -6.01 -7.40
C ALA A 236 13.05 -6.94 -6.94
N ALA A 237 13.44 -7.90 -7.78
CA ALA A 237 14.57 -8.80 -7.51
C ALA A 237 15.95 -8.11 -7.47
N THR A 238 16.05 -6.84 -7.87
CA THR A 238 17.28 -6.04 -7.79
C THR A 238 17.31 -5.09 -6.59
N LEU A 239 16.22 -5.00 -5.85
CA LEU A 239 16.15 -4.24 -4.60
C LEU A 239 16.87 -5.03 -3.51
N ASP A 240 17.64 -4.34 -2.64
CA ASP A 240 18.48 -4.96 -1.61
C ASP A 240 17.67 -5.52 -0.41
#